data_379a65fe0f1484857a6526f335cd1906
#
_entry.id   379a65fe0f1484857a6526f335cd1906
#
_cell.length_a   1.000
_cell.length_b   1.000
_cell.length_c   1.000
_cell.angle_alpha   90.00
_cell.angle_beta   90.00
_cell.angle_gamma   90.00
#
_symmetry.space_group_name_H-M   'P 1'
#
loop_
_entity.id
_entity.type
_entity.pdbx_description
1 polymer ?
#
loop_
_entity_poly.entity_id
_entity_poly.type
_entity_poly.pdbx_seq_one_letter_code
_entity_poly.pdbx_strand_id
1 'polypeptide(L)'
;WLRIPFDLISSVVSSIKVVRKGDVLVGFGGYVSAPAYLAAALSRTPIVIHEANAKPGWANRLGALFTSHLAVAHAVDQGKFSHALLAGLPLRSDVANAAVTSAAHWGKARTAAKVRLGFPADAPLVFIMGGSQGSVAINGVVLKSVSTFNHKGISVLHSVGKLNDLPALVGGYKPVAYVDAMADAYLAADLIIARSGAVTCSEFRALGRYALFVPLPVGNGEQFVNAASLVTDGRAEVIDQKEFTSEFIATHIDRLLKSASQAPIDGDDQDLDAAQKIVALTEFAFKS
;
A
#
# COMPACT_ATOMS: atom_id res chain seq x y z
N TRP A 1 -29.90 -2.31 13.27
CA TRP A 1 -30.27 -1.47 12.11
C TRP A 1 -30.95 -0.15 12.55
N LEU A 2 -31.83 -0.10 13.57
CA LEU A 2 -32.53 1.09 14.03
C LEU A 2 -31.64 2.20 14.63
N ARG A 3 -30.40 1.89 15.06
CA ARG A 3 -29.45 2.86 15.61
C ARG A 3 -28.60 3.58 14.55
N ILE A 4 -28.42 2.99 13.36
CA ILE A 4 -27.57 3.54 12.32
C ILE A 4 -27.88 5.00 11.94
N PRO A 5 -29.16 5.42 11.75
CA PRO A 5 -29.46 6.80 11.43
C PRO A 5 -29.07 7.77 12.56
N PHE A 6 -29.31 7.39 13.83
CA PHE A 6 -28.96 8.21 15.00
C PHE A 6 -27.43 8.33 15.15
N ASP A 7 -26.71 7.24 14.95
CA ASP A 7 -25.24 7.24 15.01
C ASP A 7 -24.64 8.10 13.89
N LEU A 8 -25.20 8.05 12.69
CA LEU A 8 -24.80 8.90 11.57
C LEU A 8 -25.05 10.39 11.87
N ILE A 9 -26.25 10.75 12.35
CA ILE A 9 -26.57 12.14 12.71
C ILE A 9 -25.64 12.63 13.81
N SER A 10 -25.42 11.83 14.85
CA SER A 10 -24.48 12.15 15.94
C SER A 10 -23.06 12.36 15.43
N SER A 11 -22.62 11.50 14.51
CA SER A 11 -21.28 11.61 13.88
C SER A 11 -21.15 12.89 13.03
N VAL A 12 -22.18 13.25 12.26
CA VAL A 12 -22.20 14.50 11.49
C VAL A 12 -22.15 15.71 12.41
N VAL A 13 -22.99 15.77 13.45
CA VAL A 13 -23.01 16.87 14.43
C VAL A 13 -21.66 17.02 15.14
N SER A 14 -21.04 15.91 15.52
CA SER A 14 -19.71 15.92 16.12
C SER A 14 -18.65 16.42 15.15
N SER A 15 -18.75 15.99 13.89
CA SER A 15 -17.82 16.41 12.82
C SER A 15 -17.91 17.90 12.50
N ILE A 16 -19.11 18.51 12.56
CA ILE A 16 -19.31 19.96 12.34
C ILE A 16 -18.43 20.79 13.29
N LYS A 17 -18.32 20.38 14.55
CA LYS A 17 -17.53 21.10 15.55
C LYS A 17 -16.03 21.13 15.22
N VAL A 18 -15.56 20.09 14.55
CA VAL A 18 -14.14 19.97 14.11
C VAL A 18 -13.93 20.68 12.78
N VAL A 19 -14.79 20.40 11.81
CA VAL A 19 -14.70 20.93 10.44
C VAL A 19 -14.73 22.47 10.41
N ARG A 20 -15.58 23.08 11.25
CA ARG A 20 -15.66 24.56 11.35
C ARG A 20 -14.39 25.25 11.88
N LYS A 21 -13.43 24.51 12.42
CA LYS A 21 -12.14 25.04 12.88
C LYS A 21 -11.06 25.01 11.81
N GLY A 22 -11.32 24.32 10.70
CA GLY A 22 -10.40 24.19 9.59
C GLY A 22 -10.86 25.00 8.39
N ASP A 23 -9.93 25.37 7.53
CA ASP A 23 -10.18 26.14 6.32
C ASP A 23 -10.61 25.27 5.15
N VAL A 24 -10.11 24.03 5.08
CA VAL A 24 -10.41 23.04 4.05
C VAL A 24 -10.51 21.66 4.67
N LEU A 25 -11.45 20.83 4.23
CA LEU A 25 -11.51 19.40 4.55
C LEU A 25 -10.86 18.60 3.43
N VAL A 26 -9.75 17.91 3.75
CA VAL A 26 -9.13 16.95 2.83
C VAL A 26 -9.51 15.52 3.22
N GLY A 27 -10.15 14.79 2.32
CA GLY A 27 -10.63 13.44 2.57
C GLY A 27 -9.94 12.39 1.71
N PHE A 28 -9.52 11.29 2.36
CA PHE A 28 -8.85 10.15 1.70
C PHE A 28 -9.72 8.88 1.66
N GLY A 29 -11.01 8.99 1.97
CA GLY A 29 -11.95 7.87 1.96
C GLY A 29 -12.04 7.11 3.30
N GLY A 30 -12.60 5.90 3.22
CA GLY A 30 -13.03 5.14 4.39
C GLY A 30 -14.41 5.57 4.90
N TYR A 31 -15.10 4.70 5.68
CA TYR A 31 -16.50 5.03 6.08
C TYR A 31 -16.60 6.26 6.98
N VAL A 32 -15.55 6.54 7.76
CA VAL A 32 -15.49 7.70 8.67
C VAL A 32 -15.44 9.03 7.93
N SER A 33 -15.09 9.04 6.65
CA SER A 33 -15.07 10.25 5.83
C SER A 33 -16.48 10.74 5.47
N ALA A 34 -17.46 9.86 5.36
CA ALA A 34 -18.81 10.24 4.94
C ALA A 34 -19.48 11.26 5.87
N PRO A 35 -19.51 11.10 7.22
CA PRO A 35 -20.00 12.13 8.12
C PRO A 35 -19.24 13.44 8.03
N ALA A 36 -17.92 13.40 7.81
CA ALA A 36 -17.10 14.59 7.67
C ALA A 36 -17.42 15.36 6.38
N TYR A 37 -17.63 14.67 5.25
CA TYR A 37 -18.08 15.32 4.00
C TYR A 37 -19.44 16.00 4.14
N LEU A 38 -20.41 15.34 4.79
CA LEU A 38 -21.71 15.95 5.09
C LEU A 38 -21.58 17.17 5.99
N ALA A 39 -20.76 17.07 7.03
CA ALA A 39 -20.48 18.17 7.95
C ALA A 39 -19.84 19.36 7.24
N ALA A 40 -18.88 19.12 6.33
CA ALA A 40 -18.22 20.16 5.54
C ALA A 40 -19.21 20.84 4.59
N ALA A 41 -20.05 20.06 3.89
CA ALA A 41 -21.07 20.60 3.01
C ALA A 41 -22.07 21.49 3.79
N LEU A 42 -22.54 21.05 4.97
CA LEU A 42 -23.43 21.83 5.84
C LEU A 42 -22.75 23.08 6.41
N SER A 43 -21.46 23.05 6.63
CA SER A 43 -20.66 24.17 7.17
C SER A 43 -20.12 25.10 6.09
N ARG A 44 -20.32 24.77 4.83
CA ARG A 44 -19.73 25.48 3.66
C ARG A 44 -18.19 25.50 3.70
N THR A 45 -17.58 24.51 4.35
CA THR A 45 -16.13 24.33 4.34
C THR A 45 -15.74 23.65 3.02
N PRO A 46 -14.77 24.20 2.24
CA PRO A 46 -14.28 23.57 1.02
C PRO A 46 -13.85 22.13 1.25
N ILE A 47 -14.13 21.27 0.26
CA ILE A 47 -13.80 19.82 0.33
C ILE A 47 -12.86 19.49 -0.82
N VAL A 48 -11.75 18.84 -0.49
CA VAL A 48 -10.85 18.18 -1.44
C VAL A 48 -10.89 16.68 -1.18
N ILE A 49 -11.00 15.87 -2.22
CA ILE A 49 -11.06 14.42 -2.09
C ILE A 49 -9.95 13.79 -2.92
N HIS A 50 -9.15 12.93 -2.27
CA HIS A 50 -8.20 12.06 -2.95
C HIS A 50 -8.69 10.60 -2.85
N GLU A 51 -8.77 9.92 -3.99
CA GLU A 51 -9.10 8.49 -4.07
C GLU A 51 -7.83 7.69 -4.39
N ALA A 52 -7.45 6.83 -3.46
CA ALA A 52 -6.25 6.01 -3.56
C ALA A 52 -6.44 4.74 -4.38
N ASN A 53 -7.66 4.18 -4.38
CA ASN A 53 -7.94 2.92 -5.07
C ASN A 53 -8.34 3.18 -6.53
N ALA A 54 -8.03 2.23 -7.40
CA ALA A 54 -8.45 2.28 -8.80
C ALA A 54 -9.99 2.28 -8.96
N LYS A 55 -10.72 1.76 -7.96
CA LYS A 55 -12.19 1.82 -7.90
C LYS A 55 -12.64 2.73 -6.76
N PRO A 56 -13.27 3.87 -7.08
CA PRO A 56 -13.69 4.83 -6.06
C PRO A 56 -14.62 4.24 -5.00
N GLY A 57 -14.28 4.46 -3.73
CA GLY A 57 -15.05 4.02 -2.59
C GLY A 57 -16.37 4.79 -2.46
N TRP A 58 -17.37 4.18 -1.80
CA TRP A 58 -18.70 4.79 -1.66
C TRP A 58 -18.67 6.12 -0.90
N ALA A 59 -17.84 6.26 0.14
CA ALA A 59 -17.72 7.50 0.90
C ALA A 59 -17.17 8.65 0.03
N ASN A 60 -16.13 8.39 -0.75
CA ASN A 60 -15.59 9.37 -1.70
C ASN A 60 -16.60 9.72 -2.80
N ARG A 61 -17.36 8.73 -3.29
CA ARG A 61 -18.46 8.97 -4.25
C ARG A 61 -19.56 9.86 -3.65
N LEU A 62 -19.91 9.68 -2.37
CA LEU A 62 -20.82 10.57 -1.66
C LEU A 62 -20.22 11.99 -1.54
N GLY A 63 -18.99 12.10 -1.08
CA GLY A 63 -18.31 13.40 -0.92
C GLY A 63 -18.19 14.17 -2.25
N ALA A 64 -17.96 13.48 -3.35
CA ALA A 64 -17.87 14.07 -4.69
C ALA A 64 -19.20 14.70 -5.16
N LEU A 65 -20.33 14.50 -4.47
CA LEU A 65 -21.56 15.25 -4.73
C LEU A 65 -21.46 16.72 -4.30
N PHE A 66 -20.55 17.03 -3.40
CA PHE A 66 -20.42 18.34 -2.75
C PHE A 66 -19.18 19.14 -3.20
N THR A 67 -18.32 18.57 -4.06
CA THR A 67 -17.12 19.24 -4.53
C THR A 67 -16.74 18.80 -5.94
N SER A 68 -16.01 19.67 -6.63
CA SER A 68 -15.30 19.37 -7.88
C SER A 68 -13.79 19.23 -7.70
N HIS A 69 -13.26 19.49 -6.48
CA HIS A 69 -11.82 19.38 -6.18
C HIS A 69 -11.48 17.93 -5.87
N LEU A 70 -11.33 17.14 -6.93
CA LEU A 70 -11.11 15.70 -6.88
C LEU A 70 -9.71 15.37 -7.41
N ALA A 71 -9.01 14.49 -6.69
CA ALA A 71 -7.75 13.91 -7.11
C ALA A 71 -7.84 12.37 -7.03
N VAL A 72 -7.08 11.69 -7.87
CA VAL A 72 -7.05 10.22 -7.96
C VAL A 72 -5.61 9.72 -8.06
N ALA A 73 -5.35 8.55 -7.51
CA ALA A 73 -4.09 7.84 -7.71
C ALA A 73 -4.03 7.12 -9.06
N HIS A 74 -5.17 6.68 -9.57
CA HIS A 74 -5.31 5.98 -10.84
C HIS A 74 -6.39 6.65 -11.68
N ALA A 75 -6.19 6.70 -13.01
CA ALA A 75 -7.21 7.22 -13.92
C ALA A 75 -8.53 6.45 -13.75
N VAL A 76 -9.64 7.18 -13.75
CA VAL A 76 -11.00 6.63 -13.62
C VAL A 76 -11.80 7.05 -14.86
N ASP A 77 -12.31 6.08 -15.59
CA ASP A 77 -12.93 6.35 -16.90
C ASP A 77 -14.37 6.87 -16.80
N GLN A 78 -15.02 6.74 -15.64
CA GLN A 78 -16.45 7.03 -15.53
C GLN A 78 -16.82 7.78 -14.24
N GLY A 79 -17.93 8.54 -14.32
CA GLY A 79 -18.49 9.27 -13.19
C GLY A 79 -17.70 10.53 -12.84
N LYS A 80 -17.93 11.10 -11.67
CA LYS A 80 -17.32 12.40 -11.27
C LYS A 80 -15.79 12.36 -11.19
N PHE A 81 -15.23 11.19 -10.93
CA PHE A 81 -13.77 11.01 -10.84
C PHE A 81 -13.08 10.92 -12.19
N SER A 82 -13.81 10.83 -13.33
CA SER A 82 -13.20 10.83 -14.66
C SER A 82 -12.56 12.17 -15.03
N HIS A 83 -12.91 13.24 -14.32
CA HIS A 83 -12.34 14.58 -14.50
C HIS A 83 -11.43 15.01 -13.34
N ALA A 84 -11.12 14.06 -12.43
CA ALA A 84 -10.26 14.33 -11.30
C ALA A 84 -8.79 14.53 -11.74
N LEU A 85 -8.06 15.32 -10.95
CA LEU A 85 -6.62 15.46 -11.12
C LEU A 85 -5.93 14.10 -10.91
N LEU A 86 -5.20 13.61 -11.89
CA LEU A 86 -4.33 12.45 -11.72
C LEU A 86 -3.11 12.89 -10.91
N ALA A 87 -3.23 12.80 -9.61
CA ALA A 87 -2.20 13.22 -8.67
C ALA A 87 -1.17 12.14 -8.38
N GLY A 88 -1.56 10.87 -8.49
CA GLY A 88 -0.80 9.75 -7.91
C GLY A 88 -1.15 9.55 -6.44
N LEU A 89 -0.43 8.66 -5.76
CA LEU A 89 -0.60 8.37 -4.34
C LEU A 89 0.60 8.90 -3.54
N PRO A 90 0.40 9.75 -2.51
CA PRO A 90 1.50 10.23 -1.69
C PRO A 90 2.28 9.08 -1.08
N LEU A 91 3.57 9.01 -1.40
CA LEU A 91 4.49 8.02 -0.86
C LEU A 91 5.02 8.44 0.51
N ARG A 92 5.46 7.48 1.29
CA ARG A 92 6.27 7.74 2.48
C ARG A 92 7.56 8.43 2.07
N SER A 93 8.00 9.40 2.84
CA SER A 93 9.19 10.21 2.51
C SER A 93 10.46 9.37 2.38
N ASP A 94 10.63 8.34 3.22
CA ASP A 94 11.77 7.42 3.15
C ASP A 94 11.74 6.59 1.85
N VAL A 95 10.57 6.14 1.41
CA VAL A 95 10.38 5.39 0.15
C VAL A 95 10.60 6.29 -1.07
N ALA A 96 10.02 7.50 -1.07
CA ALA A 96 10.23 8.46 -2.17
C ALA A 96 11.71 8.84 -2.31
N ASN A 97 12.40 9.12 -1.21
CA ASN A 97 13.84 9.40 -1.21
C ASN A 97 14.65 8.20 -1.70
N ALA A 98 14.29 6.98 -1.28
CA ALA A 98 14.95 5.77 -1.73
C ALA A 98 14.75 5.55 -3.24
N ALA A 99 13.57 5.80 -3.79
CA ALA A 99 13.30 5.69 -5.22
C ALA A 99 14.23 6.59 -6.04
N VAL A 100 14.37 7.85 -5.64
CA VAL A 100 15.25 8.83 -6.32
C VAL A 100 16.73 8.46 -6.16
N THR A 101 17.17 8.12 -4.95
CA THR A 101 18.61 7.93 -4.66
C THR A 101 19.15 6.59 -5.11
N SER A 102 18.31 5.55 -5.19
CA SER A 102 18.74 4.21 -5.59
C SER A 102 18.68 3.98 -7.10
N ALA A 103 17.95 4.78 -7.87
CA ALA A 103 17.71 4.59 -9.30
C ALA A 103 19.01 4.41 -10.09
N ALA A 104 20.04 5.23 -9.85
CA ALA A 104 21.33 5.16 -10.54
C ALA A 104 22.26 4.03 -10.06
N HIS A 105 22.04 3.50 -8.86
CA HIS A 105 22.97 2.55 -8.21
C HIS A 105 22.26 1.43 -7.45
N TRP A 106 21.23 0.89 -8.06
CA TRP A 106 20.35 -0.12 -7.46
C TRP A 106 21.07 -1.26 -6.74
N GLY A 107 22.04 -1.91 -7.38
CA GLY A 107 22.76 -3.05 -6.78
C GLY A 107 23.50 -2.68 -5.49
N LYS A 108 24.12 -1.48 -5.43
CA LYS A 108 24.78 -0.97 -4.22
C LYS A 108 23.78 -0.65 -3.12
N ALA A 109 22.66 0.00 -3.47
CA ALA A 109 21.60 0.35 -2.54
C ALA A 109 21.01 -0.91 -1.89
N ARG A 110 20.74 -1.95 -2.68
CA ARG A 110 20.23 -3.25 -2.22
C ARG A 110 21.21 -3.93 -1.25
N THR A 111 22.48 -4.07 -1.64
CA THR A 111 23.51 -4.67 -0.79
C THR A 111 23.63 -3.93 0.55
N ALA A 112 23.70 -2.60 0.51
CA ALA A 112 23.76 -1.78 1.72
C ALA A 112 22.51 -1.93 2.61
N ALA A 113 21.33 -2.01 2.01
CA ALA A 113 20.07 -2.21 2.76
C ALA A 113 20.03 -3.59 3.45
N LYS A 114 20.47 -4.67 2.77
CA LYS A 114 20.62 -6.00 3.40
C LYS A 114 21.50 -5.95 4.65
N VAL A 115 22.67 -5.31 4.54
CA VAL A 115 23.61 -5.16 5.66
C VAL A 115 23.00 -4.35 6.81
N ARG A 116 22.33 -3.23 6.52
CA ARG A 116 21.65 -2.43 7.57
C ARG A 116 20.57 -3.22 8.30
N LEU A 117 19.88 -4.11 7.61
CA LEU A 117 18.85 -4.99 8.19
C LEU A 117 19.43 -6.22 8.89
N GLY A 118 20.76 -6.42 8.82
CA GLY A 118 21.46 -7.54 9.44
C GLY A 118 21.35 -8.86 8.68
N PHE A 119 21.22 -8.78 7.35
CA PHE A 119 21.23 -9.95 6.45
C PHE A 119 22.52 -10.04 5.64
N PRO A 120 22.94 -11.25 5.21
CA PRO A 120 24.06 -11.42 4.28
C PRO A 120 23.82 -10.66 2.97
N ALA A 121 24.85 -10.02 2.46
CA ALA A 121 24.76 -9.17 1.26
C ALA A 121 24.42 -9.96 -0.02
N ASP A 122 24.89 -11.18 -0.10
CA ASP A 122 24.85 -12.08 -1.26
C ASP A 122 23.73 -13.14 -1.18
N ALA A 123 23.17 -13.39 0.01
CA ALA A 123 22.06 -14.33 0.16
C ALA A 123 20.74 -13.76 -0.39
N PRO A 124 19.90 -14.60 -1.02
CA PRO A 124 18.54 -14.19 -1.38
C PRO A 124 17.73 -13.78 -0.14
N LEU A 125 16.99 -12.66 -0.24
CA LEU A 125 16.12 -12.16 0.81
C LEU A 125 14.68 -12.06 0.31
N VAL A 126 13.77 -12.74 1.00
CA VAL A 126 12.32 -12.58 0.81
C VAL A 126 11.76 -11.70 1.92
N PHE A 127 11.16 -10.59 1.56
CA PHE A 127 10.40 -9.76 2.49
C PHE A 127 8.92 -10.12 2.45
N ILE A 128 8.33 -10.40 3.61
CA ILE A 128 6.92 -10.83 3.70
C ILE A 128 6.16 -9.90 4.63
N MET A 129 4.99 -9.39 4.16
CA MET A 129 4.15 -8.50 4.95
C MET A 129 2.66 -8.64 4.61
N GLY A 130 1.81 -8.57 5.63
CA GLY A 130 0.36 -8.57 5.52
C GLY A 130 -0.29 -7.18 5.65
N GLY A 131 0.51 -6.10 5.61
CA GLY A 131 0.10 -4.74 5.97
C GLY A 131 0.43 -4.41 7.43
N SER A 132 0.05 -3.21 7.93
CA SER A 132 0.43 -2.71 9.26
C SER A 132 -0.08 -3.56 10.42
N GLN A 133 -1.22 -4.22 10.26
CA GLN A 133 -1.80 -5.13 11.26
C GLN A 133 -1.39 -6.60 11.04
N GLY A 134 -0.67 -6.87 9.95
CA GLY A 134 -0.32 -8.23 9.54
C GLY A 134 -1.48 -8.97 8.88
N SER A 135 -1.25 -10.25 8.60
CA SER A 135 -2.24 -11.16 8.01
C SER A 135 -2.08 -12.54 8.61
N VAL A 136 -3.02 -12.96 9.43
CA VAL A 136 -3.01 -14.30 10.07
C VAL A 136 -2.86 -15.41 9.02
N ALA A 137 -3.52 -15.28 7.86
CA ALA A 137 -3.44 -16.26 6.79
C ALA A 137 -2.02 -16.34 6.19
N ILE A 138 -1.41 -15.19 5.83
CA ILE A 138 -0.04 -15.16 5.31
C ILE A 138 0.93 -15.64 6.38
N ASN A 139 0.82 -15.12 7.61
CA ASN A 139 1.69 -15.50 8.73
C ASN A 139 1.69 -17.03 8.96
N GLY A 140 0.51 -17.66 8.94
CA GLY A 140 0.38 -19.11 9.14
C GLY A 140 1.07 -19.94 8.05
N VAL A 141 1.01 -19.50 6.79
CA VAL A 141 1.72 -20.16 5.69
C VAL A 141 3.24 -19.98 5.83
N VAL A 142 3.68 -18.75 6.12
CA VAL A 142 5.11 -18.44 6.28
C VAL A 142 5.75 -19.27 7.40
N LEU A 143 5.08 -19.37 8.54
CA LEU A 143 5.59 -20.17 9.67
C LEU A 143 5.80 -21.64 9.30
N LYS A 144 4.89 -22.23 8.52
CA LYS A 144 5.02 -23.60 8.01
C LYS A 144 6.13 -23.74 6.96
N SER A 145 6.56 -22.63 6.36
CA SER A 145 7.56 -22.61 5.27
C SER A 145 8.98 -22.25 5.73
N VAL A 146 9.19 -21.95 7.02
CA VAL A 146 10.50 -21.52 7.55
C VAL A 146 11.60 -22.54 7.27
N SER A 147 11.31 -23.84 7.46
CA SER A 147 12.28 -24.91 7.15
C SER A 147 12.64 -24.93 5.65
N THR A 148 11.68 -24.73 4.78
CA THR A 148 11.90 -24.66 3.32
C THR A 148 12.86 -23.52 2.96
N PHE A 149 12.62 -22.32 3.49
CA PHE A 149 13.51 -21.17 3.25
C PHE A 149 14.93 -21.45 3.75
N ASN A 150 15.06 -21.95 4.98
CA ASN A 150 16.37 -22.26 5.56
C ASN A 150 17.13 -23.32 4.74
N HIS A 151 16.48 -24.42 4.32
CA HIS A 151 17.10 -25.46 3.50
C HIS A 151 17.56 -24.93 2.13
N LYS A 152 16.88 -23.93 1.59
CA LYS A 152 17.24 -23.29 0.32
C LYS A 152 18.24 -22.12 0.46
N GLY A 153 18.70 -21.83 1.69
CA GLY A 153 19.60 -20.70 1.95
C GLY A 153 18.96 -19.33 1.74
N ILE A 154 17.64 -19.25 1.82
CA ILE A 154 16.87 -18.02 1.61
C ILE A 154 16.65 -17.33 2.96
N SER A 155 17.12 -16.10 3.09
CA SER A 155 16.80 -15.24 4.23
C SER A 155 15.37 -14.69 4.12
N VAL A 156 14.71 -14.53 5.27
CA VAL A 156 13.33 -14.01 5.32
C VAL A 156 13.22 -12.90 6.36
N LEU A 157 12.79 -11.72 5.93
CA LEU A 157 12.28 -10.68 6.82
C LEU A 157 10.74 -10.78 6.83
N HIS A 158 10.14 -10.99 8.01
CA HIS A 158 8.70 -11.16 8.11
C HIS A 158 8.08 -10.14 9.05
N SER A 159 7.31 -9.19 8.50
CA SER A 159 6.48 -8.25 9.26
C SER A 159 5.16 -8.92 9.63
N VAL A 160 5.07 -9.45 10.84
CA VAL A 160 3.91 -10.24 11.28
C VAL A 160 2.68 -9.39 11.64
N GLY A 161 2.89 -8.09 11.90
CA GLY A 161 1.86 -7.15 12.36
C GLY A 161 1.86 -6.97 13.89
N LYS A 162 1.60 -5.72 14.33
CA LYS A 162 1.74 -5.30 15.74
C LYS A 162 0.83 -6.04 16.72
N LEU A 163 -0.28 -6.62 16.24
CA LEU A 163 -1.27 -7.30 17.09
C LEU A 163 -1.14 -8.83 17.09
N ASN A 164 -0.13 -9.37 16.38
CA ASN A 164 0.10 -10.81 16.30
C ASN A 164 1.28 -11.21 17.18
N ASP A 165 1.26 -12.45 17.65
CA ASP A 165 2.37 -13.03 18.39
C ASP A 165 3.63 -13.05 17.53
N LEU A 166 4.77 -12.67 18.13
CA LEU A 166 6.05 -12.65 17.45
C LEU A 166 6.68 -14.05 17.52
N PRO A 167 6.87 -14.73 16.36
CA PRO A 167 7.53 -16.04 16.34
C PRO A 167 9.00 -15.96 16.75
N ALA A 168 9.60 -17.09 17.07
CA ALA A 168 11.02 -17.16 17.38
C ALA A 168 11.87 -16.92 16.12
N LEU A 169 13.03 -16.27 16.31
CA LEU A 169 14.07 -16.15 15.29
C LEU A 169 14.73 -17.53 15.10
N VAL A 170 14.78 -18.02 13.86
CA VAL A 170 15.34 -19.35 13.53
C VAL A 170 16.12 -19.30 12.22
N GLY A 171 17.41 -19.55 12.25
CA GLY A 171 18.25 -19.52 11.05
C GLY A 171 18.21 -18.17 10.35
N GLY A 172 17.92 -18.19 9.05
CA GLY A 172 17.76 -16.98 8.23
C GLY A 172 16.40 -16.29 8.36
N TYR A 173 15.47 -16.80 9.17
CA TYR A 173 14.13 -16.23 9.39
C TYR A 173 14.14 -15.21 10.52
N LYS A 174 13.84 -13.96 10.19
CA LYS A 174 13.78 -12.81 11.11
C LYS A 174 12.35 -12.23 11.15
N PRO A 175 11.52 -12.65 12.13
CA PRO A 175 10.21 -12.03 12.34
C PRO A 175 10.35 -10.72 13.09
N VAL A 176 9.53 -9.74 12.74
CA VAL A 176 9.38 -8.45 13.44
C VAL A 176 7.90 -8.09 13.54
N ALA A 177 7.50 -7.44 14.62
CA ALA A 177 6.12 -6.99 14.75
C ALA A 177 5.76 -5.94 13.69
N TYR A 178 6.73 -5.07 13.35
CA TYR A 178 6.59 -4.04 12.33
C TYR A 178 7.98 -3.64 11.82
N VAL A 179 8.05 -3.23 10.55
CA VAL A 179 9.28 -2.72 9.93
C VAL A 179 9.22 -1.20 9.89
N ASP A 180 10.03 -0.52 10.68
CA ASP A 180 10.11 0.95 10.67
C ASP A 180 10.92 1.46 9.46
N ALA A 181 12.04 0.81 9.14
CA ALA A 181 12.87 1.11 7.96
C ALA A 181 12.30 0.43 6.70
N MET A 182 11.10 0.83 6.28
CA MET A 182 10.37 0.17 5.19
C MET A 182 11.11 0.32 3.85
N ALA A 183 11.70 1.47 3.57
CA ALA A 183 12.51 1.69 2.38
C ALA A 183 13.67 0.68 2.29
N ASP A 184 14.38 0.44 3.40
CA ASP A 184 15.45 -0.57 3.42
C ASP A 184 14.91 -1.99 3.18
N ALA A 185 13.74 -2.34 3.75
CA ALA A 185 13.14 -3.65 3.52
C ALA A 185 12.78 -3.86 2.04
N TYR A 186 12.24 -2.85 1.39
CA TYR A 186 11.93 -2.89 -0.05
C TYR A 186 13.19 -2.96 -0.91
N LEU A 187 14.20 -2.14 -0.59
CA LEU A 187 15.47 -2.16 -1.30
C LEU A 187 16.21 -3.49 -1.15
N ALA A 188 16.23 -4.05 0.05
CA ALA A 188 16.96 -5.28 0.36
C ALA A 188 16.35 -6.53 -0.27
N ALA A 189 15.03 -6.54 -0.46
CA ALA A 189 14.29 -7.72 -0.90
C ALA A 189 14.60 -8.11 -2.35
N ASP A 190 14.84 -9.39 -2.56
CA ASP A 190 14.89 -10.01 -3.89
C ASP A 190 13.50 -10.37 -4.40
N LEU A 191 12.61 -10.73 -3.48
CA LEU A 191 11.20 -11.00 -3.73
C LEU A 191 10.40 -10.43 -2.56
N ILE A 192 9.25 -9.83 -2.85
CA ILE A 192 8.32 -9.39 -1.82
C ILE A 192 7.03 -10.22 -1.93
N ILE A 193 6.53 -10.71 -0.78
CA ILE A 193 5.22 -11.37 -0.68
C ILE A 193 4.32 -10.48 0.17
N ALA A 194 3.23 -9.96 -0.41
CA ALA A 194 2.43 -8.96 0.28
C ALA A 194 0.94 -8.97 -0.11
N ARG A 195 0.13 -8.24 0.66
CA ARG A 195 -1.19 -7.77 0.21
C ARG A 195 -1.02 -6.67 -0.84
N SER A 196 -1.96 -6.55 -1.77
CA SER A 196 -1.98 -5.53 -2.82
C SER A 196 -2.86 -4.32 -2.45
N GLY A 197 -2.56 -3.71 -1.29
CA GLY A 197 -3.15 -2.42 -0.95
C GLY A 197 -2.62 -1.31 -1.87
N ALA A 198 -3.42 -0.25 -2.09
CA ALA A 198 -3.07 0.84 -3.01
C ALA A 198 -1.68 1.44 -2.71
N VAL A 199 -1.40 1.77 -1.44
CA VAL A 199 -0.09 2.31 -1.00
C VAL A 199 1.05 1.35 -1.32
N THR A 200 0.88 0.05 -1.02
CA THR A 200 1.89 -0.98 -1.29
C THR A 200 2.20 -1.08 -2.79
N CYS A 201 1.17 -1.08 -3.63
CA CYS A 201 1.35 -1.13 -5.09
C CYS A 201 2.07 0.12 -5.62
N SER A 202 1.73 1.31 -5.12
CA SER A 202 2.42 2.57 -5.46
C SER A 202 3.89 2.56 -5.03
N GLU A 203 4.18 2.14 -3.79
CA GLU A 203 5.55 2.06 -3.27
C GLU A 203 6.40 1.07 -4.10
N PHE A 204 5.82 -0.08 -4.50
CA PHE A 204 6.54 -1.07 -5.32
C PHE A 204 6.79 -0.57 -6.74
N ARG A 205 5.83 0.15 -7.32
CA ARG A 205 5.98 0.79 -8.62
C ARG A 205 7.09 1.84 -8.58
N ALA A 206 7.05 2.74 -7.61
CA ALA A 206 8.05 3.80 -7.47
C ALA A 206 9.48 3.27 -7.29
N LEU A 207 9.62 2.13 -6.59
CA LEU A 207 10.92 1.48 -6.34
C LEU A 207 11.28 0.41 -7.38
N GLY A 208 10.44 0.12 -8.38
CA GLY A 208 10.68 -0.97 -9.32
C GLY A 208 10.77 -2.34 -8.64
N ARG A 209 9.88 -2.63 -7.67
CA ARG A 209 9.91 -3.90 -6.92
C ARG A 209 9.04 -4.97 -7.55
N TYR A 210 9.56 -6.21 -7.55
CA TYR A 210 8.79 -7.37 -7.93
C TYR A 210 8.09 -7.99 -6.72
N ALA A 211 6.82 -8.36 -6.89
CA ALA A 211 6.02 -8.93 -5.82
C ALA A 211 5.18 -10.15 -6.25
N LEU A 212 5.03 -11.09 -5.32
CA LEU A 212 3.90 -12.01 -5.30
C LEU A 212 2.82 -11.40 -4.41
N PHE A 213 1.73 -10.97 -5.01
CA PHE A 213 0.58 -10.49 -4.26
C PHE A 213 -0.36 -11.62 -3.86
N VAL A 214 -0.80 -11.56 -2.60
CA VAL A 214 -1.86 -12.39 -2.04
C VAL A 214 -2.99 -11.46 -1.62
N PRO A 215 -3.90 -11.07 -2.53
CA PRO A 215 -4.96 -10.11 -2.22
C PRO A 215 -5.87 -10.57 -1.09
N LEU A 216 -6.43 -9.62 -0.36
CA LEU A 216 -7.43 -9.90 0.66
C LEU A 216 -8.73 -10.40 -0.03
N PRO A 217 -9.28 -11.56 0.35
CA PRO A 217 -10.42 -12.15 -0.35
C PRO A 217 -11.78 -11.50 0.01
N VAL A 218 -11.77 -10.49 0.88
CA VAL A 218 -12.97 -9.75 1.33
C VAL A 218 -12.95 -8.31 0.80
N GLY A 219 -14.12 -7.68 0.77
CA GLY A 219 -14.29 -6.33 0.21
C GLY A 219 -14.88 -6.38 -1.20
N ASN A 220 -14.63 -5.35 -1.99
CA ASN A 220 -15.14 -5.20 -3.35
C ASN A 220 -14.14 -5.61 -4.44
N GLY A 221 -13.08 -6.35 -4.08
CA GLY A 221 -12.05 -6.83 -5.00
C GLY A 221 -11.02 -5.75 -5.40
N GLU A 222 -10.97 -4.63 -4.67
CA GLU A 222 -10.04 -3.52 -4.98
C GLU A 222 -8.58 -3.96 -5.04
N GLN A 223 -8.17 -4.91 -4.19
CA GLN A 223 -6.77 -5.35 -4.16
C GLN A 223 -6.34 -6.07 -5.45
N PHE A 224 -7.22 -6.82 -6.09
CA PHE A 224 -6.93 -7.41 -7.41
C PHE A 224 -6.74 -6.31 -8.47
N VAL A 225 -7.59 -5.29 -8.43
CA VAL A 225 -7.52 -4.16 -9.38
C VAL A 225 -6.26 -3.31 -9.13
N ASN A 226 -5.89 -3.06 -7.88
CA ASN A 226 -4.67 -2.32 -7.54
C ASN A 226 -3.39 -3.00 -8.05
N ALA A 227 -3.35 -4.34 -8.08
CA ALA A 227 -2.21 -5.10 -8.57
C ALA A 227 -2.12 -5.16 -10.11
N ALA A 228 -3.21 -4.88 -10.82
CA ALA A 228 -3.33 -5.18 -12.26
C ALA A 228 -2.26 -4.52 -13.13
N SER A 229 -1.92 -3.26 -12.88
CA SER A 229 -0.86 -2.55 -13.63
C SER A 229 0.51 -3.22 -13.43
N LEU A 230 0.89 -3.53 -12.18
CA LEU A 230 2.17 -4.19 -11.88
C LEU A 230 2.26 -5.59 -12.51
N VAL A 231 1.14 -6.32 -12.61
CA VAL A 231 1.08 -7.61 -13.30
C VAL A 231 1.28 -7.41 -14.80
N THR A 232 0.59 -6.44 -15.41
CA THR A 232 0.73 -6.12 -16.84
C THR A 232 2.16 -5.72 -17.20
N ASP A 233 2.82 -4.99 -16.31
CA ASP A 233 4.20 -4.52 -16.48
C ASP A 233 5.25 -5.61 -16.19
N GLY A 234 4.83 -6.84 -15.88
CA GLY A 234 5.73 -7.94 -15.53
C GLY A 234 6.46 -7.77 -14.17
N ARG A 235 5.90 -6.93 -13.30
CA ARG A 235 6.48 -6.59 -11.99
C ARG A 235 5.81 -7.32 -10.82
N ALA A 236 4.77 -8.09 -11.09
CA ALA A 236 4.07 -8.85 -10.06
C ALA A 236 3.40 -10.09 -10.61
N GLU A 237 3.19 -11.03 -9.72
CA GLU A 237 2.24 -12.13 -9.86
C GLU A 237 1.17 -12.03 -8.77
N VAL A 238 -0.01 -12.57 -9.03
CA VAL A 238 -1.13 -12.61 -8.08
C VAL A 238 -1.54 -14.07 -7.85
N ILE A 239 -1.77 -14.42 -6.60
CA ILE A 239 -2.29 -15.74 -6.21
C ILE A 239 -3.46 -15.56 -5.25
N ASP A 240 -4.50 -16.37 -5.41
CA ASP A 240 -5.59 -16.41 -4.46
C ASP A 240 -5.10 -16.87 -3.08
N GLN A 241 -5.61 -16.25 -2.01
CA GLN A 241 -5.20 -16.60 -0.64
C GLN A 241 -5.36 -18.09 -0.32
N LYS A 242 -6.39 -18.76 -0.85
CA LYS A 242 -6.63 -20.19 -0.64
C LYS A 242 -5.58 -21.08 -1.30
N GLU A 243 -4.92 -20.58 -2.35
CA GLU A 243 -3.88 -21.30 -3.10
C GLU A 243 -2.48 -21.00 -2.55
N PHE A 244 -2.34 -19.93 -1.77
CA PHE A 244 -1.08 -19.58 -1.12
C PHE A 244 -0.87 -20.49 0.09
N THR A 245 -0.15 -21.60 -0.12
CA THR A 245 0.13 -22.65 0.87
C THR A 245 1.64 -22.86 1.07
N SER A 246 2.03 -23.63 2.09
CA SER A 246 3.44 -24.00 2.28
C SER A 246 3.97 -24.87 1.14
N GLU A 247 3.12 -25.70 0.54
CA GLU A 247 3.45 -26.52 -0.63
C GLU A 247 3.67 -25.64 -1.86
N PHE A 248 2.83 -24.59 -2.03
CA PHE A 248 3.05 -23.60 -3.09
C PHE A 248 4.41 -22.92 -2.93
N ILE A 249 4.78 -22.47 -1.73
CA ILE A 249 6.10 -21.88 -1.49
C ILE A 249 7.21 -22.87 -1.80
N ALA A 250 7.13 -24.11 -1.28
CA ALA A 250 8.15 -25.13 -1.50
C ALA A 250 8.40 -25.41 -2.99
N THR A 251 7.34 -25.41 -3.79
CA THR A 251 7.39 -25.71 -5.23
C THR A 251 7.81 -24.52 -6.08
N HIS A 252 7.39 -23.28 -5.72
CA HIS A 252 7.49 -22.14 -6.63
C HIS A 252 8.51 -21.07 -6.21
N ILE A 253 9.09 -21.11 -5.00
CA ILE A 253 9.93 -20.02 -4.51
C ILE A 253 11.16 -19.76 -5.39
N ASP A 254 11.79 -20.80 -5.93
CA ASP A 254 12.96 -20.64 -6.82
C ASP A 254 12.56 -19.98 -8.13
N ARG A 255 11.41 -20.38 -8.70
CA ARG A 255 10.85 -19.75 -9.90
C ARG A 255 10.51 -18.27 -9.64
N LEU A 256 9.88 -17.97 -8.51
CA LEU A 256 9.51 -16.60 -8.14
C LEU A 256 10.75 -15.70 -7.96
N LEU A 257 11.80 -16.19 -7.31
CA LEU A 257 13.07 -15.47 -7.19
C LEU A 257 13.72 -15.24 -8.56
N LYS A 258 13.64 -16.22 -9.45
CA LYS A 258 14.11 -16.08 -10.84
C LYS A 258 13.29 -15.03 -11.60
N SER A 259 11.96 -15.08 -11.54
CA SER A 259 11.10 -14.06 -12.16
C SER A 259 11.44 -12.66 -11.63
N ALA A 260 11.59 -12.52 -10.31
CA ALA A 260 11.97 -11.26 -9.66
C ALA A 260 13.32 -10.73 -10.14
N SER A 261 14.30 -11.62 -10.38
CA SER A 261 15.64 -11.22 -10.89
C SER A 261 15.62 -10.77 -12.35
N GLN A 262 14.60 -11.13 -13.11
CA GLN A 262 14.43 -10.79 -14.52
C GLN A 262 13.44 -9.64 -14.74
N ALA A 263 12.72 -9.23 -13.70
CA ALA A 263 11.76 -8.14 -13.76
C ALA A 263 12.47 -6.78 -13.94
N PRO A 264 11.79 -5.79 -14.57
CA PRO A 264 12.31 -4.43 -14.66
C PRO A 264 12.57 -3.85 -13.26
N ILE A 265 13.74 -3.22 -13.09
CA ILE A 265 14.15 -2.61 -11.82
C ILE A 265 13.93 -1.09 -11.79
N ASP A 266 13.63 -0.48 -12.93
CA ASP A 266 13.39 0.95 -13.02
C ASP A 266 12.06 1.29 -12.35
N GLY A 267 12.07 2.25 -11.45
CA GLY A 267 10.86 2.75 -10.81
C GLY A 267 10.09 3.72 -11.72
N ASP A 268 8.87 4.05 -11.28
CA ASP A 268 7.99 5.03 -11.92
C ASP A 268 7.97 6.28 -11.03
N ASP A 269 8.00 7.47 -11.62
CA ASP A 269 8.01 8.75 -10.92
C ASP A 269 6.61 9.36 -10.70
N GLN A 270 5.55 8.72 -11.21
CA GLN A 270 4.17 9.22 -11.17
C GLN A 270 3.72 9.65 -9.77
N ASP A 271 4.15 8.92 -8.74
CA ASP A 271 3.71 9.11 -7.36
C ASP A 271 4.67 10.02 -6.55
N LEU A 272 5.84 10.39 -7.10
CA LEU A 272 6.86 11.14 -6.37
C LEU A 272 6.44 12.56 -6.01
N ASP A 273 5.62 13.20 -6.83
CA ASP A 273 5.09 14.56 -6.63
C ASP A 273 3.60 14.60 -6.22
N ALA A 274 3.03 13.43 -5.88
CA ALA A 274 1.61 13.32 -5.54
C ALA A 274 1.19 14.21 -4.38
N ALA A 275 2.02 14.28 -3.33
CA ALA A 275 1.74 15.15 -2.18
C ALA A 275 1.68 16.63 -2.58
N GLN A 276 2.61 17.10 -3.41
CA GLN A 276 2.66 18.47 -3.90
C GLN A 276 1.43 18.81 -4.76
N LYS A 277 1.00 17.89 -5.63
CA LYS A 277 -0.22 18.05 -6.44
C LYS A 277 -1.48 18.17 -5.58
N ILE A 278 -1.59 17.35 -4.53
CA ILE A 278 -2.74 17.41 -3.61
C ILE A 278 -2.73 18.71 -2.80
N VAL A 279 -1.55 19.16 -2.34
CA VAL A 279 -1.40 20.45 -1.64
C VAL A 279 -1.82 21.59 -2.55
N ALA A 280 -1.35 21.65 -3.80
CA ALA A 280 -1.73 22.67 -4.76
C ALA A 280 -3.26 22.69 -5.01
N LEU A 281 -3.90 21.53 -5.14
CA LEU A 281 -5.35 21.41 -5.26
C LEU A 281 -6.07 21.93 -4.00
N THR A 282 -5.49 21.68 -2.82
CA THR A 282 -6.05 22.13 -1.54
C THR A 282 -5.96 23.66 -1.40
N GLU A 283 -4.84 24.24 -1.77
CA GLU A 283 -4.67 25.70 -1.80
C GLU A 283 -5.61 26.37 -2.80
N PHE A 284 -5.84 25.74 -3.94
CA PHE A 284 -6.81 26.23 -4.91
C PHE A 284 -8.24 26.20 -4.36
N ALA A 285 -8.63 25.09 -3.73
CA ALA A 285 -9.94 24.95 -3.10
C ALA A 285 -10.19 25.94 -1.95
N PHE A 286 -9.13 26.35 -1.24
CA PHE A 286 -9.21 27.35 -0.17
C PHE A 286 -9.48 28.77 -0.71
N LYS A 287 -8.96 29.07 -1.91
CA LYS A 287 -9.07 30.41 -2.53
C LYS A 287 -10.35 30.59 -3.38
N SER A 288 -11.08 29.49 -3.67
CA SER A 288 -12.28 29.48 -4.50
C SER A 288 -13.56 29.60 -3.66
#